data_0e8508d20a3919324aa7e5b3535a15ac
#
_entry.id   0e8508d20a3919324aa7e5b3535a15ac
#
_cell.length_a   1.000
_cell.length_b   1.000
_cell.length_c   1.000
_cell.angle_alpha   90.00
_cell.angle_beta   90.00
_cell.angle_gamma   90.00
#
_symmetry.space_group_name_H-M   'P 1'
#
loop_
_entity.id
_entity.type
_entity.pdbx_description
1 polymer ?
#
loop_
_entity_poly.entity_id
_entity_poly.type
_entity_poly.pdbx_seq_one_letter_code
_entity_poly.pdbx_strand_id
1 'polypeptide(L)'
;MFLNYITKTFRHALLLCSILALALPAVAQEAGTERVYVKDGATFSPGASDTQYFTVAIENAAEAYVAYQVSLLLPDGVTLASYDGAPDVYFSSHELYPKDNRNGTFYHSLTTKVVGKQVNIICAAISGSRPLLGRTGDLFSVGVNVSPYLKGDDVVITLKEVKLSNDKGTGPVYGATVSSPVETETQSSLTLTISEANKYSTCMLPFAVSPLPEGLEVYSCGETDGDLLILEAQQEIKPFTPYIVYAPHGFTGTFTGEIDPEAHKEIATAGYLSGTAYGTEVNNSVANYVLQNQGEGPMFYKVGKTPFHIPSGKCWLTIPASLQGAPRFHFGNATGIESVNHTPDTENIYDLHGRRTTTPKDGIYIIGNKKVAR
;
A
#
# COMPACT_ATOMS: atom_id res chain seq x y z
N MET A 1 9.96 -38.29 8.31
CA MET A 1 10.94 -37.42 7.66
C MET A 1 10.98 -37.57 6.12
N PHE A 2 10.65 -38.70 5.55
CA PHE A 2 10.61 -38.95 4.10
C PHE A 2 9.37 -38.38 3.38
N LEU A 3 8.25 -38.21 4.08
CA LEU A 3 6.99 -37.77 3.47
C LEU A 3 6.97 -36.27 3.15
N ASN A 4 7.69 -35.45 3.92
CA ASN A 4 7.76 -34.00 3.69
C ASN A 4 8.68 -33.58 2.53
N TYR A 5 9.58 -34.48 2.12
CA TYR A 5 10.48 -34.22 0.97
C TYR A 5 9.77 -34.45 -0.37
N ILE A 6 8.87 -35.42 -0.42
CA ILE A 6 8.10 -35.76 -1.63
C ILE A 6 7.05 -34.67 -1.93
N THR A 7 6.43 -34.09 -0.90
CA THR A 7 5.45 -33.01 -1.09
C THR A 7 6.08 -31.69 -1.54
N LYS A 8 7.30 -31.39 -1.08
CA LYS A 8 8.01 -30.17 -1.53
C LYS A 8 8.47 -30.25 -3.00
N THR A 9 8.98 -31.40 -3.41
CA THR A 9 9.41 -31.62 -4.81
C THR A 9 8.22 -31.67 -5.78
N PHE A 10 7.06 -32.16 -5.33
CA PHE A 10 5.84 -32.18 -6.15
C PHE A 10 5.21 -30.79 -6.31
N ARG A 11 5.29 -29.92 -5.28
CA ARG A 11 4.85 -28.52 -5.38
C ARG A 11 5.70 -27.71 -6.36
N HIS A 12 7.03 -27.88 -6.36
CA HIS A 12 7.91 -27.21 -7.31
C HIS A 12 7.75 -27.72 -8.75
N ALA A 13 7.45 -29.00 -8.94
CA ALA A 13 7.16 -29.54 -10.26
C ALA A 13 5.80 -29.10 -10.81
N LEU A 14 4.79 -28.92 -9.94
CA LEU A 14 3.48 -28.39 -10.35
C LEU A 14 3.55 -26.88 -10.63
N LEU A 15 4.36 -26.12 -9.88
CA LEU A 15 4.60 -24.68 -10.11
C LEU A 15 5.31 -24.47 -11.47
N LEU A 16 6.32 -25.29 -11.79
CA LEU A 16 6.97 -25.22 -13.12
C LEU A 16 6.00 -25.49 -14.28
N CYS A 17 5.02 -26.40 -14.10
CA CYS A 17 4.03 -26.67 -15.13
C CYS A 17 2.95 -25.58 -15.26
N SER A 18 2.60 -24.89 -14.18
CA SER A 18 1.62 -23.79 -14.24
C SER A 18 2.21 -22.50 -14.80
N ILE A 19 3.49 -22.24 -14.58
CA ILE A 19 4.23 -21.12 -15.21
C ILE A 19 4.35 -21.32 -16.73
N LEU A 20 4.43 -22.58 -17.20
CA LEU A 20 4.49 -22.87 -18.63
C LEU A 20 3.15 -22.68 -19.37
N ALA A 21 2.01 -22.63 -18.66
CA ALA A 21 0.67 -22.53 -19.27
C ALA A 21 0.17 -21.08 -19.43
N LEU A 22 0.84 -20.08 -18.82
CA LEU A 22 0.57 -18.64 -18.99
C LEU A 22 1.67 -17.90 -19.78
N ALA A 23 2.69 -18.58 -20.25
CA ALA A 23 3.62 -18.06 -21.23
C ALA A 23 2.88 -17.89 -22.56
N LEU A 24 2.28 -16.70 -22.79
CA LEU A 24 2.29 -16.15 -24.14
C LEU A 24 3.72 -16.38 -24.69
N PRO A 25 3.89 -16.72 -25.98
CA PRO A 25 5.19 -17.10 -26.49
C PRO A 25 6.18 -15.94 -26.26
N ALA A 26 6.80 -15.91 -25.10
CA ALA A 26 8.09 -15.30 -24.97
C ALA A 26 8.95 -16.09 -25.96
N VAL A 27 9.38 -15.46 -27.02
CA VAL A 27 10.38 -16.04 -27.90
C VAL A 27 11.50 -16.46 -26.95
N ALA A 28 11.62 -17.77 -26.72
CA ALA A 28 12.67 -18.30 -25.88
C ALA A 28 13.98 -17.86 -26.52
N GLN A 29 14.64 -16.89 -25.90
CA GLN A 29 15.87 -16.34 -26.39
C GLN A 29 16.92 -17.38 -26.07
N GLU A 30 17.46 -18.03 -27.08
CA GLU A 30 18.55 -19.01 -26.93
C GLU A 30 19.74 -18.34 -26.25
N ALA A 31 20.45 -19.10 -25.40
CA ALA A 31 21.69 -18.63 -24.78
C ALA A 31 22.68 -18.17 -25.88
N GLY A 32 23.09 -16.89 -25.82
CA GLY A 32 23.96 -16.25 -26.81
C GLY A 32 23.27 -15.22 -27.71
N THR A 33 21.96 -15.02 -27.63
CA THR A 33 21.25 -13.94 -28.32
C THR A 33 21.27 -12.63 -27.49
N GLU A 34 21.20 -11.50 -28.20
CA GLU A 34 21.10 -10.17 -27.57
C GLU A 34 19.83 -10.06 -26.71
N ARG A 35 19.98 -9.61 -25.48
CA ARG A 35 18.85 -9.34 -24.58
C ARG A 35 19.10 -8.15 -23.65
N VAL A 36 18.02 -7.45 -23.31
CA VAL A 36 17.95 -6.53 -22.18
C VAL A 36 17.01 -7.12 -21.16
N TYR A 37 17.42 -7.20 -19.91
CA TYR A 37 16.70 -7.94 -18.88
C TYR A 37 16.90 -7.32 -17.49
N VAL A 38 16.00 -7.65 -16.55
CA VAL A 38 16.21 -7.36 -15.15
C VAL A 38 17.16 -8.41 -14.59
N LYS A 39 18.28 -7.95 -14.03
CA LYS A 39 19.34 -8.82 -13.51
C LYS A 39 18.83 -9.58 -12.27
N ASP A 40 19.18 -10.85 -12.21
CA ASP A 40 18.83 -11.69 -11.05
C ASP A 40 19.48 -11.23 -9.76
N GLY A 41 18.89 -11.62 -8.62
CA GLY A 41 19.44 -11.40 -7.28
C GLY A 41 18.94 -10.14 -6.57
N ALA A 42 17.97 -9.41 -7.12
CA ALA A 42 17.24 -8.43 -6.35
C ALA A 42 16.25 -9.14 -5.41
N THR A 43 16.26 -8.75 -4.13
CA THR A 43 15.30 -9.22 -3.13
C THR A 43 14.58 -8.02 -2.54
N PHE A 44 13.26 -8.05 -2.50
CA PHE A 44 12.46 -6.99 -1.90
C PHE A 44 12.02 -7.35 -0.49
N SER A 45 12.15 -6.39 0.40
CA SER A 45 11.72 -6.47 1.80
C SER A 45 10.48 -5.59 1.98
N PRO A 46 9.27 -6.17 2.12
CA PRO A 46 8.04 -5.41 2.25
C PRO A 46 8.06 -4.46 3.46
N GLY A 47 7.73 -3.20 3.24
CA GLY A 47 7.66 -2.18 4.28
C GLY A 47 9.00 -1.71 4.84
N ALA A 48 10.13 -2.06 4.22
CA ALA A 48 11.41 -1.46 4.55
C ALA A 48 11.35 0.06 4.30
N SER A 49 11.95 0.82 5.21
CA SER A 49 12.00 2.29 5.12
C SER A 49 12.97 2.80 4.06
N ASP A 50 13.95 1.97 3.71
CA ASP A 50 15.01 2.33 2.78
C ASP A 50 14.61 2.02 1.35
N THR A 51 15.08 2.85 0.42
CA THR A 51 14.96 2.60 -1.01
C THR A 51 15.68 1.29 -1.37
N GLN A 52 14.98 0.44 -2.11
CA GLN A 52 15.49 -0.82 -2.60
C GLN A 52 15.77 -0.72 -4.10
N TYR A 53 16.65 -1.56 -4.62
CA TYR A 53 17.12 -1.39 -5.99
C TYR A 53 17.06 -2.69 -6.77
N PHE A 54 16.77 -2.57 -8.06
CA PHE A 54 17.02 -3.61 -9.05
C PHE A 54 17.80 -3.02 -10.24
N THR A 55 18.47 -3.88 -10.98
CA THR A 55 19.31 -3.47 -12.10
C THR A 55 18.80 -4.03 -13.42
N VAL A 56 18.81 -3.21 -14.45
CA VAL A 56 18.58 -3.63 -15.83
C VAL A 56 19.91 -3.72 -16.55
N ALA A 57 20.14 -4.85 -17.20
CA ALA A 57 21.40 -5.19 -17.89
C ALA A 57 21.14 -5.50 -19.37
N ILE A 58 22.21 -5.41 -20.16
CA ILE A 58 22.29 -5.90 -21.55
C ILE A 58 23.27 -7.07 -21.62
N GLU A 59 22.95 -8.04 -22.42
CA GLU A 59 23.82 -9.18 -22.70
C GLU A 59 23.87 -9.47 -24.20
N ASN A 60 25.07 -9.83 -24.67
CA ASN A 60 25.37 -10.20 -26.05
C ASN A 60 24.91 -9.18 -27.10
N ALA A 61 25.07 -7.86 -26.83
CA ALA A 61 24.74 -6.82 -27.80
C ALA A 61 25.28 -7.14 -29.19
N ALA A 62 24.42 -7.17 -30.21
CA ALA A 62 24.80 -7.55 -31.57
C ALA A 62 25.73 -6.52 -32.22
N GLU A 63 25.56 -5.24 -31.86
CA GLU A 63 26.36 -4.13 -32.37
C GLU A 63 26.66 -3.08 -31.28
N ALA A 64 27.39 -2.04 -31.63
CA ALA A 64 27.73 -0.95 -30.73
C ALA A 64 26.56 0.08 -30.67
N TYR A 65 25.82 0.09 -29.57
CA TYR A 65 24.69 1.03 -29.36
C TYR A 65 25.17 2.35 -28.76
N VAL A 66 24.57 3.45 -29.21
CA VAL A 66 24.81 4.81 -28.72
C VAL A 66 23.66 5.33 -27.86
N ALA A 67 22.51 4.67 -27.95
CA ALA A 67 21.32 5.03 -27.20
C ALA A 67 20.43 3.80 -26.95
N TYR A 68 19.61 3.88 -25.91
CA TYR A 68 18.52 2.93 -25.67
C TYR A 68 17.30 3.62 -25.04
N GLN A 69 16.15 3.02 -25.23
CA GLN A 69 14.92 3.33 -24.51
C GLN A 69 14.38 2.04 -23.91
N VAL A 70 14.01 2.09 -22.64
CA VAL A 70 13.37 1.01 -21.92
C VAL A 70 12.11 1.51 -21.26
N SER A 71 11.00 0.82 -21.49
CA SER A 71 9.72 1.05 -20.80
C SER A 71 9.51 -0.05 -19.77
N LEU A 72 9.52 0.32 -18.51
CA LEU A 72 9.27 -0.58 -17.37
C LEU A 72 7.81 -0.49 -16.93
N LEU A 73 7.25 -1.61 -16.50
CA LEU A 73 6.01 -1.66 -15.74
C LEU A 73 6.32 -2.24 -14.35
N LEU A 74 6.11 -1.43 -13.31
CA LEU A 74 6.26 -1.86 -11.94
C LEU A 74 4.98 -2.58 -11.48
N PRO A 75 5.11 -3.68 -10.69
CA PRO A 75 3.97 -4.40 -10.14
C PRO A 75 3.24 -3.57 -9.07
N ASP A 76 2.01 -3.97 -8.71
CA ASP A 76 1.29 -3.38 -7.59
C ASP A 76 2.08 -3.54 -6.30
N GLY A 77 2.06 -2.51 -5.46
CA GLY A 77 2.86 -2.47 -4.24
C GLY A 77 4.32 -2.05 -4.43
N VAL A 78 4.79 -1.81 -5.65
CA VAL A 78 6.12 -1.28 -5.94
C VAL A 78 5.99 0.07 -6.64
N THR A 79 6.61 1.10 -6.08
CA THR A 79 6.59 2.46 -6.65
C THR A 79 8.00 2.99 -6.85
N LEU A 80 8.19 3.78 -7.89
CA LEU A 80 9.48 4.41 -8.16
C LEU A 80 9.87 5.33 -7.00
N ALA A 81 11.09 5.15 -6.49
CA ALA A 81 11.65 6.03 -5.48
C ALA A 81 12.07 7.37 -6.08
N SER A 82 12.20 8.36 -5.23
CA SER A 82 12.68 9.69 -5.59
C SER A 82 13.88 10.06 -4.73
N TYR A 83 14.91 10.55 -5.37
CA TYR A 83 16.08 11.10 -4.73
C TYR A 83 16.19 12.59 -5.10
N ASP A 84 16.21 13.46 -4.11
CA ASP A 84 16.29 14.94 -4.30
C ASP A 84 15.22 15.49 -5.28
N GLY A 85 13.99 14.92 -5.19
CA GLY A 85 12.85 15.34 -6.03
C GLY A 85 12.85 14.81 -7.46
N ALA A 86 13.85 14.03 -7.86
CA ALA A 86 13.94 13.36 -9.16
C ALA A 86 13.71 11.84 -9.03
N PRO A 87 13.22 11.15 -10.08
CA PRO A 87 13.19 9.70 -10.12
C PRO A 87 14.56 9.08 -9.82
N ASP A 88 14.60 8.12 -8.90
CA ASP A 88 15.85 7.46 -8.51
C ASP A 88 16.24 6.39 -9.53
N VAL A 89 16.79 6.84 -10.65
CA VAL A 89 17.30 6.02 -11.75
C VAL A 89 18.67 6.52 -12.14
N TYR A 90 19.67 5.65 -12.06
CA TYR A 90 21.05 6.03 -12.32
C TYR A 90 21.85 4.91 -13.01
N PHE A 91 23.02 5.25 -13.56
CA PHE A 91 23.92 4.26 -14.16
C PHE A 91 24.45 3.29 -13.10
N SER A 92 24.13 2.03 -13.21
CA SER A 92 24.50 0.98 -12.23
C SER A 92 26.00 0.74 -12.14
N SER A 93 26.66 0.75 -13.31
CA SER A 93 28.10 0.62 -13.38
C SER A 93 28.66 1.64 -14.37
N HIS A 94 29.96 1.93 -14.23
CA HIS A 94 30.63 2.85 -15.13
C HIS A 94 31.33 2.13 -16.32
N GLU A 95 31.22 0.81 -16.38
CA GLU A 95 31.95 0.00 -17.35
C GLU A 95 31.45 0.18 -18.78
N LEU A 96 30.11 0.30 -18.95
CA LEU A 96 29.53 0.49 -20.27
C LEU A 96 29.55 1.94 -20.77
N TYR A 97 29.80 2.92 -19.88
CA TYR A 97 29.63 4.33 -20.23
C TYR A 97 30.99 5.04 -20.36
N PRO A 98 31.36 5.48 -21.58
CA PRO A 98 32.58 6.24 -21.77
C PRO A 98 32.52 7.58 -21.06
N LYS A 99 33.63 7.99 -20.44
CA LYS A 99 33.81 9.27 -19.77
C LYS A 99 34.78 10.17 -20.56
N ASP A 100 34.57 11.47 -20.43
CA ASP A 100 35.57 12.45 -20.83
C ASP A 100 36.77 12.39 -19.89
N ASN A 101 37.93 12.09 -20.42
CA ASN A 101 39.16 11.95 -19.65
C ASN A 101 39.62 13.25 -18.96
N ARG A 102 39.06 14.41 -19.35
CA ARG A 102 39.41 15.72 -18.82
C ARG A 102 38.67 16.06 -17.55
N ASN A 103 37.37 15.68 -17.42
CA ASN A 103 36.51 16.08 -16.33
C ASN A 103 35.72 14.92 -15.69
N GLY A 104 35.91 13.68 -16.19
CA GLY A 104 35.21 12.50 -15.68
C GLY A 104 33.73 12.45 -15.98
N THR A 105 33.18 13.40 -16.78
CA THR A 105 31.75 13.44 -17.12
C THR A 105 31.41 12.33 -18.11
N PHE A 106 30.26 11.68 -17.91
CA PHE A 106 29.79 10.68 -18.87
C PHE A 106 29.36 11.34 -20.20
N TYR A 107 29.58 10.66 -21.30
CA TYR A 107 29.09 11.07 -22.61
C TYR A 107 27.60 10.72 -22.81
N HIS A 108 26.98 9.98 -21.89
CA HIS A 108 25.58 9.61 -21.93
C HIS A 108 24.81 10.27 -20.78
N SER A 109 23.52 10.51 -21.00
CA SER A 109 22.58 10.95 -19.98
C SER A 109 21.38 10.00 -19.91
N LEU A 110 20.84 9.84 -18.70
CA LEU A 110 19.55 9.20 -18.45
C LEU A 110 18.46 10.24 -18.30
N THR A 111 17.33 9.98 -18.94
CA THR A 111 16.10 10.76 -18.76
C THR A 111 14.97 9.81 -18.41
N THR A 112 14.25 10.13 -17.36
CA THR A 112 13.15 9.29 -16.86
C THR A 112 11.83 10.04 -16.92
N LYS A 113 10.78 9.38 -17.44
CA LYS A 113 9.41 9.89 -17.44
C LYS A 113 8.46 8.83 -16.90
N VAL A 114 7.66 9.20 -15.89
CA VAL A 114 6.68 8.32 -15.27
C VAL A 114 5.28 8.64 -15.81
N VAL A 115 4.54 7.60 -16.18
CA VAL A 115 3.14 7.68 -16.61
C VAL A 115 2.36 6.55 -15.95
N GLY A 116 1.67 6.86 -14.86
CA GLY A 116 1.04 5.86 -14.00
C GLY A 116 2.10 4.90 -13.41
N LYS A 117 1.94 3.60 -13.65
CA LYS A 117 2.90 2.57 -13.23
C LYS A 117 4.03 2.34 -14.24
N GLN A 118 3.97 2.97 -15.41
CA GLN A 118 4.98 2.83 -16.44
C GLN A 118 6.10 3.86 -16.25
N VAL A 119 7.33 3.38 -16.24
CA VAL A 119 8.56 4.18 -16.14
C VAL A 119 9.29 4.09 -17.48
N ASN A 120 9.37 5.20 -18.20
CA ASN A 120 10.09 5.28 -19.46
C ASN A 120 11.48 5.87 -19.22
N ILE A 121 12.51 5.14 -19.59
CA ILE A 121 13.91 5.49 -19.38
C ILE A 121 14.56 5.59 -20.74
N ILE A 122 15.19 6.73 -21.03
CA ILE A 122 15.93 6.99 -22.24
C ILE A 122 17.37 7.30 -21.87
N CYS A 123 18.31 6.58 -22.47
CA CYS A 123 19.72 6.87 -22.43
C CYS A 123 20.19 7.28 -23.84
N ALA A 124 20.87 8.40 -23.94
CA ALA A 124 21.45 8.86 -25.19
C ALA A 124 22.80 9.54 -24.96
N ALA A 125 23.67 9.47 -25.96
CA ALA A 125 24.90 10.23 -25.99
C ALA A 125 24.61 11.73 -26.08
N ILE A 126 25.21 12.54 -25.21
CA ILE A 126 24.99 14.00 -25.13
C ILE A 126 25.71 14.70 -26.29
N SER A 127 26.85 14.19 -26.73
CA SER A 127 27.63 14.77 -27.81
C SER A 127 28.36 13.70 -28.63
N GLY A 128 28.12 13.72 -29.94
CA GLY A 128 28.71 12.77 -30.87
C GLY A 128 28.19 11.34 -30.70
N SER A 129 28.44 10.50 -31.69
CA SER A 129 28.07 9.09 -31.64
C SER A 129 29.08 8.32 -30.77
N ARG A 130 28.90 8.35 -29.47
CA ARG A 130 29.73 7.58 -28.52
C ARG A 130 29.01 6.31 -28.17
N PRO A 131 29.50 5.13 -28.62
CA PRO A 131 28.88 3.87 -28.29
C PRO A 131 29.15 3.47 -26.83
N LEU A 132 28.30 2.60 -26.30
CA LEU A 132 28.52 1.88 -25.06
C LEU A 132 29.81 1.03 -25.20
N LEU A 133 30.55 0.88 -24.10
CA LEU A 133 31.85 0.17 -24.05
C LEU A 133 31.62 -1.33 -23.80
N GLY A 134 31.40 -2.12 -24.78
CA GLY A 134 31.22 -3.56 -24.61
C GLY A 134 29.84 -4.04 -25.04
N ARG A 135 29.63 -5.33 -24.88
CA ARG A 135 28.42 -6.02 -25.35
C ARG A 135 27.56 -6.60 -24.23
N THR A 136 28.07 -6.62 -23.02
CA THR A 136 27.44 -7.18 -21.84
C THR A 136 27.75 -6.30 -20.62
N GLY A 137 26.78 -5.97 -19.83
CA GLY A 137 26.96 -5.21 -18.59
C GLY A 137 25.67 -4.54 -18.11
N ASP A 138 25.80 -3.87 -16.98
CA ASP A 138 24.69 -3.20 -16.31
C ASP A 138 24.39 -1.86 -16.99
N LEU A 139 23.14 -1.63 -17.37
CA LEU A 139 22.69 -0.39 -17.98
C LEU A 139 22.34 0.67 -16.93
N PHE A 140 21.39 0.37 -16.06
CA PHE A 140 20.96 1.29 -15.01
C PHE A 140 20.33 0.55 -13.83
N SER A 141 20.34 1.20 -12.68
CA SER A 141 19.62 0.79 -11.48
C SER A 141 18.40 1.66 -11.28
N VAL A 142 17.36 1.07 -10.71
CA VAL A 142 16.09 1.71 -10.39
C VAL A 142 15.83 1.57 -8.91
N GLY A 143 15.70 2.70 -8.21
CA GLY A 143 15.30 2.75 -6.82
C GLY A 143 13.78 2.65 -6.72
N VAL A 144 13.31 1.82 -5.80
CA VAL A 144 11.88 1.60 -5.56
C VAL A 144 11.57 1.62 -4.06
N ASN A 145 10.35 2.04 -3.75
CA ASN A 145 9.74 1.84 -2.44
C ASN A 145 8.80 0.66 -2.53
N VAL A 146 8.89 -0.24 -1.56
CA VAL A 146 8.14 -1.49 -1.52
C VAL A 146 7.08 -1.43 -0.44
N SER A 147 5.83 -1.63 -0.85
CA SER A 147 4.70 -1.63 0.05
C SER A 147 4.80 -2.73 1.11
N PRO A 148 4.41 -2.47 2.38
CA PRO A 148 4.30 -3.50 3.39
C PRO A 148 3.25 -4.57 3.07
N TYR A 149 2.42 -4.36 2.07
CA TYR A 149 1.36 -5.28 1.60
C TYR A 149 1.77 -6.11 0.39
N LEU A 150 3.02 -6.01 -0.06
CA LEU A 150 3.48 -6.71 -1.26
C LEU A 150 3.39 -8.22 -1.07
N LYS A 151 2.63 -8.89 -1.95
CA LYS A 151 2.52 -10.34 -1.97
C LYS A 151 3.79 -10.96 -2.60
N GLY A 152 4.42 -11.90 -1.87
CA GLY A 152 5.77 -12.39 -2.19
C GLY A 152 5.95 -13.12 -3.50
N ASP A 153 5.09 -14.08 -3.82
CA ASP A 153 5.41 -15.09 -4.85
C ASP A 153 5.23 -14.64 -6.32
N ASP A 154 4.66 -13.45 -6.57
CA ASP A 154 4.28 -13.01 -7.91
C ASP A 154 4.82 -11.63 -8.29
N VAL A 155 5.89 -11.17 -7.65
CA VAL A 155 6.48 -9.86 -7.97
C VAL A 155 7.27 -9.95 -9.26
N VAL A 156 6.71 -9.39 -10.31
CA VAL A 156 7.30 -9.41 -11.65
C VAL A 156 7.52 -8.00 -12.15
N ILE A 157 8.78 -7.64 -12.43
CA ILE A 157 9.13 -6.41 -13.14
C ILE A 157 9.11 -6.71 -14.62
N THR A 158 8.35 -5.91 -15.37
CA THR A 158 8.14 -6.13 -16.79
C THR A 158 8.85 -5.07 -17.63
N LEU A 159 9.74 -5.48 -18.52
CA LEU A 159 10.23 -4.64 -19.59
C LEU A 159 9.23 -4.71 -20.77
N LYS A 160 8.40 -3.68 -20.88
CA LYS A 160 7.29 -3.64 -21.85
C LYS A 160 7.77 -3.39 -23.28
N GLU A 161 8.79 -2.57 -23.44
CA GLU A 161 9.38 -2.22 -24.70
C GLU A 161 10.87 -1.87 -24.51
N VAL A 162 11.73 -2.37 -25.36
CA VAL A 162 13.14 -2.02 -25.42
C VAL A 162 13.50 -1.62 -26.83
N LYS A 163 14.08 -0.44 -27.01
CA LYS A 163 14.64 0.05 -28.27
C LYS A 163 16.12 0.32 -28.09
N LEU A 164 16.94 -0.26 -28.97
CA LEU A 164 18.37 0.01 -29.03
C LEU A 164 18.67 0.80 -30.30
N SER A 165 19.64 1.69 -30.25
CA SER A 165 20.00 2.53 -31.42
C SER A 165 21.52 2.60 -31.58
N ASN A 166 22.00 2.34 -32.79
CA ASN A 166 23.37 2.52 -33.21
C ASN A 166 23.65 3.96 -33.65
N ASP A 167 24.82 4.24 -34.14
CA ASP A 167 25.29 5.55 -34.62
C ASP A 167 24.55 6.06 -35.87
N LYS A 168 23.82 5.19 -36.57
CA LYS A 168 22.97 5.52 -37.72
C LYS A 168 21.53 5.81 -37.32
N GLY A 169 21.20 5.74 -36.02
CA GLY A 169 19.84 5.90 -35.53
C GLY A 169 18.93 4.71 -35.82
N THR A 170 19.51 3.56 -36.19
CA THR A 170 18.81 2.31 -36.44
C THR A 170 19.17 1.29 -35.38
N GLY A 171 18.31 0.30 -35.15
CA GLY A 171 18.57 -0.78 -34.21
C GLY A 171 17.29 -1.58 -33.92
N PRO A 172 17.42 -2.66 -33.17
CA PRO A 172 16.30 -3.52 -32.85
C PRO A 172 15.29 -2.85 -31.92
N VAL A 173 14.03 -3.20 -32.12
CA VAL A 173 12.92 -2.89 -31.21
C VAL A 173 12.36 -4.21 -30.71
N TYR A 174 12.48 -4.43 -29.43
CA TYR A 174 11.92 -5.61 -28.75
C TYR A 174 10.57 -5.20 -28.15
N GLY A 175 9.49 -5.62 -28.80
CA GLY A 175 8.12 -5.38 -28.29
C GLY A 175 7.68 -6.41 -27.27
N ALA A 176 8.49 -7.43 -27.05
CA ALA A 176 8.14 -8.53 -26.15
C ALA A 176 8.64 -8.25 -24.73
N THR A 177 7.78 -8.53 -23.82
CA THR A 177 7.92 -8.46 -22.40
C THR A 177 8.97 -9.43 -21.90
N VAL A 178 10.07 -8.93 -21.41
CA VAL A 178 10.95 -9.71 -20.54
C VAL A 178 10.44 -9.53 -19.12
N SER A 179 9.88 -10.58 -18.55
CA SER A 179 9.43 -10.60 -17.16
C SER A 179 10.52 -11.23 -16.32
N SER A 180 10.91 -10.56 -15.26
CA SER A 180 11.83 -11.12 -14.27
C SER A 180 11.14 -11.15 -12.92
N PRO A 181 10.97 -12.34 -12.33
CA PRO A 181 10.53 -12.44 -10.95
C PRO A 181 11.59 -11.84 -10.03
N VAL A 182 11.14 -11.10 -9.02
CA VAL A 182 11.98 -10.60 -7.96
C VAL A 182 11.65 -11.37 -6.69
N GLU A 183 12.66 -11.87 -6.01
CA GLU A 183 12.47 -12.50 -4.71
C GLU A 183 11.91 -11.49 -3.71
N THR A 184 10.99 -11.92 -2.87
CA THR A 184 10.36 -11.05 -1.87
C THR A 184 10.40 -11.77 -0.52
N GLU A 185 10.83 -11.07 0.51
CA GLU A 185 10.77 -11.59 1.87
C GLU A 185 9.31 -11.72 2.33
N THR A 186 9.04 -12.71 3.18
CA THR A 186 7.71 -12.92 3.76
C THR A 186 7.45 -12.00 4.95
N GLN A 187 8.50 -11.49 5.58
CA GLN A 187 8.41 -10.54 6.69
C GLN A 187 8.09 -9.15 6.18
N SER A 188 7.16 -8.49 6.85
CA SER A 188 6.80 -7.11 6.59
C SER A 188 6.91 -6.26 7.84
N SER A 189 7.12 -4.97 7.65
CA SER A 189 7.15 -3.96 8.70
C SER A 189 6.21 -2.79 8.34
N LEU A 190 5.45 -2.32 9.34
CA LEU A 190 4.54 -1.20 9.16
C LEU A 190 4.49 -0.34 10.43
N THR A 191 4.62 0.98 10.26
CA THR A 191 4.46 1.93 11.36
C THR A 191 3.06 2.53 11.36
N LEU A 192 2.33 2.34 12.45
CA LEU A 192 1.04 2.97 12.71
C LEU A 192 1.24 4.21 13.57
N THR A 193 0.77 5.35 13.09
CA THR A 193 0.77 6.60 13.85
C THR A 193 -0.64 7.14 14.00
N ILE A 194 -1.02 7.45 15.25
CA ILE A 194 -2.26 8.10 15.64
C ILE A 194 -1.86 9.35 16.43
N SER A 195 -2.23 10.54 15.94
CA SER A 195 -1.93 11.77 16.65
C SER A 195 -2.79 11.92 17.89
N GLU A 196 -2.26 12.53 18.95
CA GLU A 196 -3.02 12.84 20.16
C GLU A 196 -4.24 13.75 19.89
N ALA A 197 -4.13 14.65 18.91
CA ALA A 197 -5.22 15.54 18.51
C ALA A 197 -6.38 14.81 17.87
N ASN A 198 -6.12 13.75 17.11
CA ASN A 198 -7.15 12.98 16.40
C ASN A 198 -7.65 11.79 17.21
N LYS A 199 -6.81 11.15 18.00
CA LYS A 199 -7.10 9.95 18.82
C LYS A 199 -7.60 8.74 18.03
N TYR A 200 -8.26 8.93 16.91
CA TYR A 200 -8.78 7.89 16.02
C TYR A 200 -8.01 7.85 14.70
N SER A 201 -7.89 6.65 14.15
CA SER A 201 -7.43 6.40 12.79
C SER A 201 -8.11 5.14 12.26
N THR A 202 -7.79 4.75 11.03
CA THR A 202 -8.15 3.45 10.48
C THR A 202 -6.89 2.69 10.12
N CYS A 203 -6.94 1.37 10.20
CA CYS A 203 -5.85 0.52 9.74
C CYS A 203 -6.35 -0.79 9.15
N MET A 204 -5.54 -1.32 8.24
CA MET A 204 -5.59 -2.69 7.77
C MET A 204 -4.14 -3.14 7.69
N LEU A 205 -3.76 -4.19 8.42
CA LEU A 205 -2.38 -4.70 8.45
C LEU A 205 -2.27 -5.98 7.59
N PRO A 206 -1.11 -6.25 6.97
CA PRO A 206 -0.92 -7.45 6.15
C PRO A 206 -0.64 -8.72 6.98
N PHE A 207 -0.48 -8.58 8.28
CA PHE A 207 -0.17 -9.65 9.24
C PHE A 207 -0.98 -9.49 10.53
N ALA A 208 -1.03 -10.55 11.34
CA ALA A 208 -1.70 -10.54 12.62
C ALA A 208 -0.89 -9.77 13.69
N VAL A 209 -1.60 -9.10 14.61
CA VAL A 209 -1.02 -8.51 15.82
C VAL A 209 -1.80 -8.99 17.03
N SER A 210 -1.15 -9.79 17.88
CA SER A 210 -1.70 -10.29 19.13
C SER A 210 -0.54 -10.57 20.11
N PRO A 211 -0.62 -10.09 21.36
CA PRO A 211 -1.62 -9.18 21.90
C PRO A 211 -1.49 -7.75 21.34
N LEU A 212 -2.54 -6.95 21.50
CA LEU A 212 -2.48 -5.53 21.17
C LEU A 212 -1.50 -4.80 22.13
N PRO A 213 -0.74 -3.80 21.63
CA PRO A 213 0.11 -2.99 22.49
C PRO A 213 -0.72 -2.13 23.44
N GLU A 214 -0.12 -1.80 24.58
CA GLU A 214 -0.72 -0.91 25.57
C GLU A 214 -1.02 0.48 24.95
N GLY A 215 -2.19 1.03 25.26
CA GLY A 215 -2.63 2.33 24.75
C GLY A 215 -3.22 2.32 23.35
N LEU A 216 -3.32 1.17 22.69
CA LEU A 216 -4.00 1.00 21.42
C LEU A 216 -5.25 0.13 21.60
N GLU A 217 -6.40 0.67 21.22
CA GLU A 217 -7.66 -0.03 21.16
C GLU A 217 -8.08 -0.22 19.70
N VAL A 218 -8.69 -1.36 19.39
CA VAL A 218 -9.05 -1.77 18.03
C VAL A 218 -10.51 -2.14 17.99
N TYR A 219 -11.22 -1.68 16.96
CA TYR A 219 -12.64 -1.86 16.82
C TYR A 219 -13.07 -2.30 15.42
N SER A 220 -14.03 -3.23 15.35
CA SER A 220 -14.83 -3.46 14.15
C SER A 220 -16.06 -2.54 14.16
N CYS A 221 -16.70 -2.40 13.00
CA CYS A 221 -17.92 -1.61 12.84
C CYS A 221 -18.85 -2.29 11.84
N GLY A 222 -19.96 -2.85 12.32
CA GLY A 222 -20.95 -3.56 11.51
C GLY A 222 -22.36 -3.01 11.65
N GLU A 223 -22.60 -2.08 12.58
CA GLU A 223 -23.90 -1.54 12.91
C GLU A 223 -23.87 -0.03 13.10
N THR A 224 -25.04 0.59 12.96
CA THR A 224 -25.27 2.03 13.24
C THR A 224 -26.58 2.22 13.99
N ASP A 225 -26.61 3.26 14.84
CA ASP A 225 -27.84 3.80 15.42
C ASP A 225 -28.00 5.27 14.97
N GLY A 226 -28.82 5.49 13.94
CA GLY A 226 -28.90 6.79 13.26
C GLY A 226 -27.56 7.16 12.60
N ASP A 227 -26.93 8.24 13.07
CA ASP A 227 -25.59 8.70 12.65
C ASP A 227 -24.46 8.26 13.59
N LEU A 228 -24.76 7.38 14.54
CA LEU A 228 -23.81 6.81 15.48
C LEU A 228 -23.28 5.47 14.96
N LEU A 229 -21.95 5.31 14.88
CA LEU A 229 -21.30 4.03 14.60
C LEU A 229 -21.21 3.21 15.89
N ILE A 230 -21.71 1.98 15.84
CA ILE A 230 -21.53 1.02 16.94
C ILE A 230 -20.21 0.32 16.76
N LEU A 231 -19.33 0.49 17.74
CA LEU A 231 -17.98 -0.05 17.74
C LEU A 231 -17.88 -1.28 18.63
N GLU A 232 -17.36 -2.39 18.09
CA GLU A 232 -17.13 -3.61 18.83
C GLU A 232 -15.63 -3.78 19.07
N ALA A 233 -15.20 -3.83 20.34
CA ALA A 233 -13.82 -3.98 20.74
C ALA A 233 -13.23 -5.33 20.29
N GLN A 234 -12.04 -5.29 19.74
CA GLN A 234 -11.28 -6.45 19.28
C GLN A 234 -10.05 -6.64 20.17
N GLN A 235 -9.60 -7.88 20.35
CA GLN A 235 -8.43 -8.22 21.17
C GLN A 235 -7.16 -8.44 20.32
N GLU A 236 -7.32 -8.46 19.03
CA GLU A 236 -6.26 -8.69 18.05
C GLU A 236 -6.56 -7.96 16.74
N ILE A 237 -5.55 -7.76 15.91
CA ILE A 237 -5.68 -7.37 14.50
C ILE A 237 -5.46 -8.62 13.66
N LYS A 238 -6.42 -8.95 12.81
CA LYS A 238 -6.31 -10.05 11.82
C LYS A 238 -5.71 -9.53 10.51
N PRO A 239 -4.98 -10.37 9.76
CA PRO A 239 -4.41 -9.99 8.48
C PRO A 239 -5.50 -9.47 7.52
N PHE A 240 -5.19 -8.45 6.73
CA PHE A 240 -6.06 -7.88 5.70
C PHE A 240 -7.50 -7.62 6.15
N THR A 241 -7.68 -7.27 7.42
CA THR A 241 -9.00 -6.94 7.98
C THR A 241 -9.01 -5.46 8.36
N PRO A 242 -9.99 -4.67 7.86
CA PRO A 242 -10.08 -3.26 8.17
C PRO A 242 -10.64 -3.01 9.58
N TYR A 243 -10.01 -2.07 10.29
CA TYR A 243 -10.37 -1.67 11.64
C TYR A 243 -10.38 -0.16 11.83
N ILE A 244 -11.14 0.30 12.81
CA ILE A 244 -10.99 1.59 13.47
C ILE A 244 -10.04 1.38 14.65
N VAL A 245 -9.09 2.28 14.82
CA VAL A 245 -8.12 2.24 15.92
C VAL A 245 -8.21 3.52 16.74
N TYR A 246 -8.10 3.39 18.05
CA TYR A 246 -8.20 4.48 19.00
C TYR A 246 -7.00 4.47 19.96
N ALA A 247 -6.47 5.66 20.23
CA ALA A 247 -5.40 5.88 21.20
C ALA A 247 -5.62 7.22 21.90
N PRO A 248 -6.07 7.24 23.16
CA PRO A 248 -6.47 8.46 23.87
C PRO A 248 -5.34 9.48 24.03
N HIS A 249 -4.09 9.02 24.05
CA HIS A 249 -2.88 9.84 24.20
C HIS A 249 -2.02 9.86 22.93
N GLY A 250 -2.59 9.45 21.78
CA GLY A 250 -1.82 9.18 20.59
C GLY A 250 -1.06 7.86 20.67
N PHE A 251 -0.55 7.41 19.53
CA PHE A 251 0.22 6.17 19.43
C PHE A 251 1.17 6.24 18.25
N THR A 252 2.40 5.78 18.42
CA THR A 252 3.30 5.49 17.32
C THR A 252 4.02 4.19 17.65
N GLY A 253 3.83 3.18 16.81
CA GLY A 253 4.44 1.87 16.97
C GLY A 253 4.69 1.21 15.64
N THR A 254 5.84 0.53 15.53
CA THR A 254 6.19 -0.30 14.39
C THR A 254 5.84 -1.74 14.69
N PHE A 255 5.03 -2.32 13.84
CA PHE A 255 4.66 -3.73 13.85
C PHE A 255 5.45 -4.47 12.80
N THR A 256 5.85 -5.70 13.10
CA THR A 256 6.49 -6.62 12.17
C THR A 256 5.77 -7.96 12.22
N GLY A 257 5.63 -8.60 11.09
CA GLY A 257 4.98 -9.90 11.02
C GLY A 257 5.11 -10.54 9.66
N GLU A 258 4.78 -11.80 9.59
CA GLU A 258 4.77 -12.56 8.35
C GLU A 258 3.46 -12.28 7.59
N ILE A 259 3.59 -11.88 6.32
CA ILE A 259 2.44 -11.64 5.45
C ILE A 259 1.74 -12.98 5.22
N ASP A 260 0.43 -13.01 5.46
CA ASP A 260 -0.40 -14.17 5.13
C ASP A 260 -0.82 -14.10 3.64
N PRO A 261 -0.22 -14.92 2.77
CA PRO A 261 -0.52 -14.87 1.34
C PRO A 261 -1.94 -15.35 1.01
N GLU A 262 -2.53 -16.22 1.84
CA GLU A 262 -3.89 -16.71 1.65
C GLU A 262 -4.95 -15.67 2.06
N ALA A 263 -4.62 -14.81 3.02
CA ALA A 263 -5.48 -13.71 3.45
C ALA A 263 -5.34 -12.46 2.56
N HIS A 264 -4.36 -12.41 1.67
CA HIS A 264 -4.05 -11.24 0.84
C HIS A 264 -5.26 -10.75 0.04
N LYS A 265 -5.56 -9.46 0.17
CA LYS A 265 -6.59 -8.76 -0.61
C LYS A 265 -6.14 -7.34 -0.88
N GLU A 266 -6.28 -6.90 -2.13
CA GLU A 266 -6.05 -5.49 -2.48
C GLU A 266 -7.08 -4.58 -1.81
N ILE A 267 -8.34 -5.01 -1.80
CA ILE A 267 -9.43 -4.37 -1.06
C ILE A 267 -10.11 -5.44 -0.21
N ALA A 268 -10.19 -5.20 1.08
CA ALA A 268 -10.87 -6.06 2.04
C ALA A 268 -12.05 -5.32 2.68
N THR A 269 -13.09 -6.06 3.05
CA THR A 269 -14.29 -5.51 3.70
C THR A 269 -14.62 -6.34 4.94
N ALA A 270 -14.91 -5.65 6.07
CA ALA A 270 -15.42 -6.25 7.29
C ALA A 270 -16.49 -5.33 7.90
N GLY A 271 -17.70 -5.81 8.02
CA GLY A 271 -18.84 -4.98 8.39
C GLY A 271 -19.04 -3.84 7.40
N TYR A 272 -19.07 -2.61 7.90
CA TYR A 272 -19.15 -1.40 7.06
C TYR A 272 -17.80 -0.83 6.64
N LEU A 273 -16.69 -1.36 7.15
CA LEU A 273 -15.36 -0.92 6.80
C LEU A 273 -14.84 -1.61 5.55
N SER A 274 -14.25 -0.84 4.67
CA SER A 274 -13.44 -1.31 3.55
C SER A 274 -12.03 -0.74 3.70
N GLY A 275 -11.00 -1.55 3.43
CA GLY A 275 -9.60 -1.15 3.52
C GLY A 275 -8.85 -1.48 2.22
N THR A 276 -7.77 -0.79 1.95
CA THR A 276 -6.95 -0.98 0.76
C THR A 276 -5.49 -1.27 1.09
N ALA A 277 -4.91 -2.25 0.42
CA ALA A 277 -3.49 -2.59 0.55
C ALA A 277 -2.58 -1.59 -0.18
N TYR A 278 -2.98 -1.12 -1.36
CA TYR A 278 -2.11 -0.31 -2.24
C TYR A 278 -2.59 1.13 -2.47
N GLY A 279 -3.63 1.54 -1.73
CA GLY A 279 -4.31 2.81 -1.97
C GLY A 279 -5.37 2.70 -3.06
N THR A 280 -6.38 3.56 -2.98
CA THR A 280 -7.47 3.59 -3.97
C THR A 280 -8.18 4.95 -3.96
N GLU A 281 -8.89 5.23 -5.05
CA GLU A 281 -9.79 6.37 -5.13
C GLU A 281 -11.21 5.93 -4.78
N VAL A 282 -11.86 6.63 -3.85
CA VAL A 282 -13.27 6.46 -3.54
C VAL A 282 -14.08 7.68 -3.99
N ASN A 283 -15.28 7.46 -4.50
CA ASN A 283 -16.15 8.50 -5.03
C ASN A 283 -17.53 8.44 -4.37
N ASN A 284 -18.45 9.28 -4.82
CA ASN A 284 -19.80 9.38 -4.30
C ASN A 284 -20.85 8.53 -5.05
N SER A 285 -20.42 7.59 -5.90
CA SER A 285 -21.35 6.69 -6.62
C SER A 285 -22.09 5.73 -5.68
N VAL A 286 -21.45 5.44 -4.54
CA VAL A 286 -22.03 4.77 -3.37
C VAL A 286 -21.82 5.63 -2.11
N ALA A 287 -22.48 5.30 -1.02
CA ALA A 287 -22.34 6.07 0.22
C ALA A 287 -21.03 5.72 0.92
N ASN A 288 -19.95 6.29 0.42
CA ASN A 288 -18.61 6.22 1.01
C ASN A 288 -18.37 7.39 1.98
N TYR A 289 -17.73 7.09 3.10
CA TYR A 289 -17.37 8.07 4.13
C TYR A 289 -15.90 7.88 4.52
N VAL A 290 -15.20 8.99 4.71
CA VAL A 290 -13.78 9.00 5.08
C VAL A 290 -13.57 9.65 6.43
N LEU A 291 -12.64 9.11 7.22
CA LEU A 291 -12.30 9.66 8.53
C LEU A 291 -11.54 10.96 8.36
N GLN A 292 -12.07 12.03 8.91
CA GLN A 292 -11.49 13.37 8.88
C GLN A 292 -11.74 14.09 10.21
N ASN A 293 -10.92 15.08 10.53
CA ASN A 293 -11.13 16.03 11.62
C ASN A 293 -11.32 17.42 11.02
N GLN A 294 -12.55 17.93 11.02
CA GLN A 294 -12.91 19.24 10.48
C GLN A 294 -13.12 20.28 11.59
N GLY A 295 -12.54 20.05 12.78
CA GLY A 295 -12.61 20.98 13.92
C GLY A 295 -13.56 20.57 15.03
N GLU A 296 -14.49 19.64 14.77
CA GLU A 296 -15.43 19.08 15.75
C GLU A 296 -14.98 17.72 16.31
N GLY A 297 -13.73 17.34 16.05
CA GLY A 297 -13.16 16.03 16.32
C GLY A 297 -13.22 15.09 15.11
N PRO A 298 -12.60 13.90 15.22
CA PRO A 298 -12.56 12.93 14.13
C PRO A 298 -13.94 12.28 13.93
N MET A 299 -14.42 12.30 12.70
CA MET A 299 -15.69 11.70 12.27
C MET A 299 -15.55 11.16 10.85
N PHE A 300 -16.46 10.28 10.44
CA PHE A 300 -16.55 9.85 9.06
C PHE A 300 -17.48 10.79 8.27
N TYR A 301 -16.91 11.51 7.31
CA TYR A 301 -17.62 12.44 6.43
C TYR A 301 -17.90 11.83 5.08
N LYS A 302 -19.09 12.09 4.53
CA LYS A 302 -19.51 11.60 3.22
C LYS A 302 -18.59 12.14 2.11
N VAL A 303 -18.15 11.25 1.23
CA VAL A 303 -17.33 11.64 0.06
C VAL A 303 -18.17 12.47 -0.89
N GLY A 304 -17.63 13.61 -1.31
CA GLY A 304 -18.28 14.55 -2.23
C GLY A 304 -18.14 14.15 -3.70
N LYS A 305 -18.37 15.11 -4.60
CA LYS A 305 -18.27 14.88 -6.05
C LYS A 305 -16.83 14.62 -6.52
N THR A 306 -15.85 15.22 -5.85
CA THR A 306 -14.43 14.97 -6.14
C THR A 306 -14.03 13.66 -5.49
N PRO A 307 -13.41 12.73 -6.21
CA PRO A 307 -12.87 11.51 -5.65
C PRO A 307 -11.88 11.81 -4.51
N PHE A 308 -11.85 10.94 -3.52
CA PHE A 308 -10.97 11.04 -2.37
C PHE A 308 -9.97 9.88 -2.38
N HIS A 309 -8.68 10.20 -2.31
CA HIS A 309 -7.63 9.20 -2.27
C HIS A 309 -7.52 8.60 -0.87
N ILE A 310 -7.68 7.29 -0.77
CA ILE A 310 -7.42 6.51 0.45
C ILE A 310 -5.99 5.97 0.35
N PRO A 311 -5.10 6.34 1.27
CA PRO A 311 -3.74 5.81 1.28
C PRO A 311 -3.67 4.30 1.56
N SER A 312 -2.56 3.67 1.20
CA SER A 312 -2.25 2.28 1.53
C SER A 312 -2.44 2.02 3.03
N GLY A 313 -3.08 0.90 3.37
CA GLY A 313 -3.35 0.48 4.75
C GLY A 313 -4.42 1.28 5.50
N LYS A 314 -5.11 2.20 4.82
CA LYS A 314 -6.21 2.97 5.40
C LYS A 314 -7.56 2.41 4.96
N CYS A 315 -8.61 2.78 5.73
CA CYS A 315 -9.96 2.28 5.52
C CYS A 315 -10.96 3.42 5.41
N TRP A 316 -12.10 3.13 4.80
CA TRP A 316 -13.27 4.00 4.71
C TRP A 316 -14.53 3.22 5.06
N LEU A 317 -15.63 3.91 5.31
CA LEU A 317 -16.95 3.29 5.49
C LEU A 317 -17.68 3.23 4.16
N THR A 318 -18.32 2.10 3.89
CA THR A 318 -19.32 1.95 2.83
C THR A 318 -20.66 1.57 3.48
N ILE A 319 -21.57 2.53 3.53
CA ILE A 319 -22.85 2.36 4.22
C ILE A 319 -23.92 1.85 3.26
N PRO A 320 -24.75 0.85 3.64
CA PRO A 320 -25.85 0.34 2.83
C PRO A 320 -26.86 1.45 2.43
N ALA A 321 -27.47 1.30 1.26
CA ALA A 321 -28.40 2.29 0.70
C ALA A 321 -29.59 2.65 1.63
N SER A 322 -30.02 1.71 2.46
CA SER A 322 -31.08 1.91 3.46
C SER A 322 -30.72 2.87 4.59
N LEU A 323 -29.42 3.15 4.80
CA LEU A 323 -28.91 3.98 5.89
C LEU A 323 -28.24 5.27 5.38
N GLN A 324 -28.37 5.61 4.10
CA GLN A 324 -27.61 6.67 3.42
C GLN A 324 -28.00 8.13 3.75
N GLY A 325 -28.77 8.40 4.78
CA GLY A 325 -29.29 9.75 5.09
C GLY A 325 -28.29 10.68 5.79
N ALA A 326 -27.32 10.14 6.53
CA ALA A 326 -26.43 10.94 7.36
C ALA A 326 -25.34 11.66 6.53
N PRO A 327 -25.06 12.96 6.79
CA PRO A 327 -23.93 13.66 6.18
C PRO A 327 -22.58 13.23 6.78
N ARG A 328 -22.58 12.70 7.99
CA ARG A 328 -21.42 12.24 8.76
C ARG A 328 -21.83 11.18 9.77
N PHE A 329 -20.85 10.41 10.24
CA PHE A 329 -21.04 9.45 11.33
C PHE A 329 -20.10 9.74 12.49
N HIS A 330 -20.62 9.66 13.70
CA HIS A 330 -19.90 9.77 14.96
C HIS A 330 -19.52 8.39 15.50
N PHE A 331 -18.53 8.34 16.40
CA PHE A 331 -18.20 7.13 17.12
C PHE A 331 -19.10 6.92 18.32
N GLY A 332 -19.56 5.70 18.51
CA GLY A 332 -20.27 5.25 19.69
C GLY A 332 -19.74 3.91 20.18
N ASN A 333 -19.86 3.65 21.45
CA ASN A 333 -19.47 2.38 22.03
C ASN A 333 -20.64 1.38 21.96
N ALA A 334 -20.35 0.12 21.59
CA ALA A 334 -21.34 -0.97 21.54
C ALA A 334 -22.07 -1.24 22.86
N THR A 335 -21.55 -0.76 23.98
CA THR A 335 -22.16 -0.93 25.30
C THR A 335 -23.28 0.05 25.62
N GLY A 336 -23.62 0.99 24.73
CA GLY A 336 -24.73 1.95 24.93
C GLY A 336 -24.60 2.84 26.17
N ILE A 337 -23.46 2.80 26.84
CA ILE A 337 -23.12 3.66 27.96
C ILE A 337 -22.03 4.62 27.45
N GLU A 338 -22.46 5.69 26.73
CA GLU A 338 -21.66 6.89 26.81
C GLU A 338 -21.48 7.18 28.30
N SER A 339 -20.26 7.16 28.79
CA SER A 339 -19.92 8.05 29.88
C SER A 339 -20.00 9.45 29.31
N VAL A 340 -21.22 9.94 29.14
CA VAL A 340 -21.45 11.36 29.09
C VAL A 340 -20.82 11.84 30.39
N ASN A 341 -19.70 12.54 30.31
CA ASN A 341 -19.26 13.45 31.38
C ASN A 341 -20.29 14.60 31.45
N HIS A 342 -21.52 14.24 31.69
CA HIS A 342 -22.45 15.09 32.34
C HIS A 342 -21.92 15.12 33.78
N THR A 343 -21.32 16.22 34.16
CA THR A 343 -21.41 16.68 35.54
C THR A 343 -22.87 16.42 35.88
N PRO A 344 -23.19 15.54 36.85
CA PRO A 344 -24.54 15.23 37.17
C PRO A 344 -25.21 16.59 37.45
N ASP A 345 -26.16 17.00 36.62
CA ASP A 345 -26.98 18.14 36.89
C ASP A 345 -27.87 17.69 38.05
N THR A 346 -27.30 17.78 39.24
CA THR A 346 -27.95 17.39 40.50
C THR A 346 -29.14 18.30 40.83
N GLU A 347 -29.34 19.34 40.01
CA GLU A 347 -30.44 20.31 40.21
C GLU A 347 -31.70 19.95 39.44
N ASN A 348 -31.67 19.04 38.47
CA ASN A 348 -32.87 18.72 37.68
C ASN A 348 -33.51 17.41 38.17
N ILE A 349 -34.68 17.51 38.75
CA ILE A 349 -35.52 16.38 39.21
C ILE A 349 -36.67 16.22 38.21
N TYR A 350 -36.84 14.99 37.68
CA TYR A 350 -37.90 14.65 36.74
C TYR A 350 -38.82 13.59 37.33
N ASP A 351 -40.15 13.71 37.10
CA ASP A 351 -41.09 12.63 37.40
C ASP A 351 -40.94 11.47 36.37
N LEU A 352 -41.64 10.35 36.60
CA LEU A 352 -41.61 9.19 35.71
C LEU A 352 -42.21 9.46 34.31
N HIS A 353 -42.83 10.60 34.09
CA HIS A 353 -43.35 11.06 32.80
C HIS A 353 -42.38 12.03 32.10
N GLY A 354 -41.17 12.22 32.65
CA GLY A 354 -40.16 13.11 32.07
C GLY A 354 -40.41 14.60 32.32
N ARG A 355 -41.35 15.01 33.21
CA ARG A 355 -41.61 16.40 33.52
C ARG A 355 -40.71 16.87 34.66
N ARG A 356 -40.06 18.00 34.47
CA ARG A 356 -39.20 18.62 35.50
C ARG A 356 -40.04 19.07 36.68
N THR A 357 -39.57 18.78 37.89
CA THR A 357 -40.17 19.25 39.13
C THR A 357 -39.14 19.87 40.06
N THR A 358 -39.48 20.96 40.69
CA THR A 358 -38.62 21.65 41.68
C THR A 358 -39.02 21.29 43.13
N THR A 359 -40.15 20.64 43.33
CA THR A 359 -40.68 20.27 44.65
C THR A 359 -41.17 18.81 44.59
N PRO A 360 -40.26 17.82 44.74
CA PRO A 360 -40.68 16.42 44.74
C PRO A 360 -41.53 16.12 45.99
N LYS A 361 -42.70 15.52 45.77
CA LYS A 361 -43.54 14.92 46.82
C LYS A 361 -43.14 13.45 46.95
N ASP A 362 -43.75 12.71 47.90
CA ASP A 362 -43.50 11.27 48.02
C ASP A 362 -43.74 10.56 46.68
N GLY A 363 -42.75 9.83 46.19
CA GLY A 363 -42.82 9.19 44.89
C GLY A 363 -41.42 8.78 44.34
N ILE A 364 -41.43 8.27 43.09
CA ILE A 364 -40.22 7.91 42.39
C ILE A 364 -39.87 9.00 41.36
N TYR A 365 -38.63 9.45 41.41
CA TYR A 365 -38.08 10.52 40.55
C TYR A 365 -36.82 10.08 39.85
N ILE A 366 -36.45 10.77 38.77
CA ILE A 366 -35.17 10.64 38.10
C ILE A 366 -34.31 11.86 38.48
N ILE A 367 -33.23 11.62 39.19
CA ILE A 367 -32.28 12.63 39.62
C ILE A 367 -30.90 12.19 39.12
N GLY A 368 -30.25 12.97 38.26
CA GLY A 368 -28.95 12.63 37.72
C GLY A 368 -28.91 11.23 37.09
N ASN A 369 -29.89 10.90 36.24
CA ASN A 369 -30.09 9.59 35.57
C ASN A 369 -30.31 8.38 36.49
N LYS A 370 -30.60 8.59 37.80
CA LYS A 370 -30.90 7.51 38.75
C LYS A 370 -32.34 7.60 39.18
N LYS A 371 -33.04 6.46 39.29
CA LYS A 371 -34.34 6.37 39.97
C LYS A 371 -34.12 6.48 41.48
N VAL A 372 -34.72 7.48 42.07
CA VAL A 372 -34.66 7.75 43.51
C VAL A 372 -36.09 7.81 44.05
N ALA A 373 -36.38 7.04 45.10
CA ALA A 373 -37.60 7.16 45.87
C ALA A 373 -37.43 8.23 46.96
N ARG A 374 -38.39 9.11 47.08
CA ARG A 374 -38.45 10.10 48.18
C ARG A 374 -39.77 9.99 48.89
#